data_fcfa078d8a148d8ddd21e530f6ff3b5d
#
_entry.id   fcfa078d8a148d8ddd21e530f6ff3b5d
#
_cell.length_a   1.000
_cell.length_b   1.000
_cell.length_c   1.000
_cell.angle_alpha   90.00
_cell.angle_beta   90.00
_cell.angle_gamma   90.00
#
_symmetry.space_group_name_H-M   'P 1'
#
loop_
_entity.id
_entity.type
_entity.pdbx_description
1 polymer ?
#
loop_
_entity_poly.entity_id
_entity_poly.type
_entity_poly.pdbx_seq_one_letter_code
_entity_poly.pdbx_strand_id
1 'polypeptide(L)'
;MKLFFFLAFLLLLTSCFGYKPIFSSSNINYNIKDVKNITQDKVSNYIARKLKSYKSDDKKNDIFIEISSTNKERVLSKDTKGDPIIFEMNIIVDVKLTLEGQNTKNFQFKENFSYNNRSNKFDLKLYKDNLQKNISEKITKNIILKIRSL
;
A
#
# COMPACT_ATOMS: atom_id res chain seq x y z
N MET A 1 3.30 32.65 42.59
CA MET A 1 4.28 32.08 41.64
C MET A 1 3.97 30.62 41.24
N LYS A 2 3.70 29.71 42.17
CA LYS A 2 3.43 28.27 41.82
C LYS A 2 2.20 28.06 40.91
N LEU A 3 1.12 28.83 41.13
CA LEU A 3 -0.09 28.76 40.34
C LEU A 3 0.12 29.23 38.89
N PHE A 4 0.95 30.23 38.68
CA PHE A 4 1.30 30.78 37.37
C PHE A 4 2.12 29.76 36.56
N PHE A 5 3.05 29.04 37.19
CA PHE A 5 3.80 27.95 36.54
C PHE A 5 2.92 26.76 36.16
N PHE A 6 1.94 26.42 36.99
CA PHE A 6 0.99 25.34 36.69
C PHE A 6 0.07 25.72 35.51
N LEU A 7 -0.40 26.97 35.45
CA LEU A 7 -1.22 27.46 34.34
C LEU A 7 -0.42 27.53 33.01
N ALA A 8 0.84 27.95 33.06
CA ALA A 8 1.74 27.97 31.91
C ALA A 8 2.04 26.54 31.38
N PHE A 9 2.20 25.56 32.28
CA PHE A 9 2.41 24.15 31.92
C PHE A 9 1.15 23.54 31.26
N LEU A 10 -0.06 23.91 31.70
CA LEU A 10 -1.32 23.45 31.11
C LEU A 10 -1.50 23.93 29.66
N LEU A 11 -1.02 25.15 29.33
CA LEU A 11 -1.07 25.71 27.97
C LEU A 11 -0.13 25.00 26.98
N LEU A 12 0.96 24.37 27.46
CA LEU A 12 1.88 23.63 26.60
C LEU A 12 1.32 22.25 26.17
N LEU A 13 0.28 21.73 26.83
CA LEU A 13 -0.35 20.43 26.52
C LEU A 13 -1.36 20.51 25.37
N THR A 14 -1.77 21.68 24.90
CA THR A 14 -2.78 21.87 23.85
C THR A 14 -2.19 21.84 22.44
N SER A 15 -0.88 21.61 22.27
CA SER A 15 -0.14 21.68 21.00
C SER A 15 -0.37 20.51 20.03
N CYS A 16 -1.16 19.49 20.39
CA CYS A 16 -1.35 18.30 19.53
C CYS A 16 -2.56 18.35 18.57
N PHE A 17 -3.20 19.50 18.36
CA PHE A 17 -4.45 19.58 17.57
C PHE A 17 -4.26 19.76 16.06
N GLY A 18 -3.10 19.45 15.48
CA GLY A 18 -2.80 19.77 14.06
C GLY A 18 -2.49 18.59 13.14
N TYR A 19 -2.37 17.35 13.61
CA TYR A 19 -1.99 16.25 12.74
C TYR A 19 -3.19 15.71 11.95
N LYS A 20 -3.34 16.16 10.69
CA LYS A 20 -4.24 15.50 9.72
C LYS A 20 -3.45 14.40 9.03
N PRO A 21 -3.83 13.12 9.17
CA PRO A 21 -3.15 12.03 8.49
C PRO A 21 -3.25 12.22 6.97
N ILE A 22 -2.10 12.27 6.30
CA ILE A 22 -1.99 12.49 4.84
C ILE A 22 -2.80 11.44 4.04
N PHE A 23 -3.05 10.28 4.62
CA PHE A 23 -3.78 9.18 4.01
C PHE A 23 -5.24 9.05 4.46
N SER A 24 -5.85 10.12 5.00
CA SER A 24 -7.28 10.11 5.31
C SER A 24 -8.13 10.15 4.04
N SER A 25 -9.27 9.46 4.03
CA SER A 25 -10.23 9.45 2.91
C SER A 25 -10.74 10.84 2.53
N SER A 26 -10.73 11.79 3.48
CA SER A 26 -11.17 13.18 3.28
C SER A 26 -10.32 13.98 2.27
N ASN A 27 -9.10 13.53 1.95
CA ASN A 27 -8.19 14.24 1.05
C ASN A 27 -8.19 13.70 -0.40
N ILE A 28 -9.10 12.82 -0.75
CA ILE A 28 -9.26 12.33 -2.13
C ILE A 28 -10.44 13.07 -2.76
N ASN A 29 -10.20 13.83 -3.84
CA ASN A 29 -11.26 14.60 -4.54
C ASN A 29 -12.16 13.73 -5.43
N TYR A 30 -11.85 12.44 -5.52
CA TYR A 30 -12.53 11.46 -6.35
C TYR A 30 -13.18 10.39 -5.48
N ASN A 31 -14.32 9.87 -5.95
CA ASN A 31 -14.96 8.70 -5.33
C ASN A 31 -14.47 7.43 -6.01
N ILE A 32 -13.93 6.49 -5.24
CA ILE A 32 -13.58 5.16 -5.76
C ILE A 32 -14.89 4.36 -5.87
N LYS A 33 -15.49 4.33 -7.06
CA LYS A 33 -16.78 3.68 -7.31
C LYS A 33 -16.68 2.17 -7.26
N ASP A 34 -15.70 1.62 -7.99
CA ASP A 34 -15.45 0.19 -8.05
C ASP A 34 -13.96 -0.13 -8.16
N VAL A 35 -13.58 -1.27 -7.60
CA VAL A 35 -12.22 -1.83 -7.69
C VAL A 35 -12.32 -3.27 -8.14
N LYS A 36 -11.98 -3.51 -9.41
CA LYS A 36 -11.94 -4.83 -10.04
C LYS A 36 -10.55 -5.44 -9.88
N ASN A 37 -10.48 -6.61 -9.25
CA ASN A 37 -9.25 -7.38 -9.13
C ASN A 37 -9.20 -8.47 -10.20
N ILE A 38 -8.21 -8.40 -11.10
CA ILE A 38 -8.09 -9.29 -12.27
C ILE A 38 -7.41 -10.59 -11.89
N THR A 39 -6.28 -10.55 -11.15
CA THR A 39 -5.44 -11.72 -10.87
C THR A 39 -5.84 -12.50 -9.63
N GLN A 40 -6.53 -11.86 -8.69
CA GLN A 40 -7.03 -12.44 -7.44
C GLN A 40 -5.96 -13.14 -6.56
N ASP A 41 -4.69 -12.74 -6.69
CA ASP A 41 -3.60 -13.20 -5.83
C ASP A 41 -3.55 -12.43 -4.49
N LYS A 42 -2.63 -12.80 -3.59
CA LYS A 42 -2.53 -12.19 -2.25
C LYS A 42 -2.29 -10.69 -2.30
N VAL A 43 -1.41 -10.23 -3.22
CA VAL A 43 -1.02 -8.82 -3.35
C VAL A 43 -2.19 -8.00 -3.87
N SER A 44 -2.75 -8.40 -5.02
CA SER A 44 -3.88 -7.69 -5.64
C SER A 44 -5.13 -7.71 -4.76
N ASN A 45 -5.42 -8.82 -4.06
CA ASN A 45 -6.51 -8.91 -3.09
C ASN A 45 -6.34 -7.94 -1.92
N TYR A 46 -5.12 -7.80 -1.39
CA TYR A 46 -4.84 -6.87 -0.31
C TYR A 46 -5.06 -5.42 -0.76
N ILE A 47 -4.47 -5.05 -1.92
CA ILE A 47 -4.59 -3.70 -2.49
C ILE A 47 -6.05 -3.37 -2.77
N ALA A 48 -6.79 -4.27 -3.43
CA ALA A 48 -8.20 -4.06 -3.78
C ALA A 48 -9.07 -3.83 -2.53
N ARG A 49 -8.90 -4.64 -1.47
CA ARG A 49 -9.62 -4.45 -0.21
C ARG A 49 -9.32 -3.09 0.44
N LYS A 50 -8.04 -2.68 0.44
CA LYS A 50 -7.64 -1.39 0.99
C LYS A 50 -8.19 -0.23 0.17
N LEU A 51 -8.17 -0.29 -1.15
CA LEU A 51 -8.74 0.76 -2.00
C LEU A 51 -10.27 0.86 -1.82
N LYS A 52 -10.97 -0.27 -1.69
CA LYS A 52 -12.42 -0.26 -1.38
C LYS A 52 -12.77 0.44 -0.07
N SER A 53 -11.87 0.44 0.93
CA SER A 53 -12.10 1.17 2.18
C SER A 53 -12.01 2.70 2.06
N TYR A 54 -11.55 3.21 0.91
CA TYR A 54 -11.55 4.65 0.60
C TYR A 54 -12.78 5.10 -0.19
N LYS A 55 -13.75 4.22 -0.42
CA LYS A 55 -15.02 4.55 -1.04
C LYS A 55 -15.74 5.63 -0.21
N SER A 56 -16.27 6.66 -0.87
CA SER A 56 -17.03 7.74 -0.26
C SER A 56 -18.11 8.19 -1.23
N ASP A 57 -19.33 8.28 -0.77
CA ASP A 57 -20.48 8.66 -1.62
C ASP A 57 -20.61 10.20 -1.78
N ASP A 58 -19.79 10.99 -1.07
CA ASP A 58 -19.90 12.46 -1.00
C ASP A 58 -19.16 13.22 -2.13
N LYS A 59 -18.57 12.52 -3.12
CA LYS A 59 -17.67 13.13 -4.12
C LYS A 59 -18.24 13.06 -5.53
N LYS A 60 -17.98 14.13 -6.31
CA LYS A 60 -18.61 14.34 -7.62
C LYS A 60 -18.03 13.53 -8.78
N ASN A 61 -16.79 13.03 -8.68
CA ASN A 61 -16.10 12.36 -9.78
C ASN A 61 -15.83 10.90 -9.44
N ASP A 62 -16.44 9.99 -10.17
CA ASP A 62 -16.28 8.56 -9.99
C ASP A 62 -15.00 8.04 -10.68
N ILE A 63 -14.25 7.19 -9.98
CA ILE A 63 -13.09 6.46 -10.51
C ILE A 63 -13.37 4.97 -10.44
N PHE A 64 -13.11 4.29 -11.55
CA PHE A 64 -13.07 2.84 -11.65
C PHE A 64 -11.62 2.38 -11.71
N ILE A 65 -11.27 1.38 -10.91
CA ILE A 65 -9.90 0.89 -10.77
C ILE A 65 -9.87 -0.59 -11.16
N GLU A 66 -9.01 -0.95 -12.11
CA GLU A 66 -8.67 -2.35 -12.37
C GLU A 66 -7.24 -2.61 -11.89
N ILE A 67 -7.04 -3.73 -11.19
CA ILE A 67 -5.74 -4.12 -10.61
C ILE A 67 -5.39 -5.51 -11.09
N SER A 68 -4.16 -5.66 -11.55
CA SER A 68 -3.51 -6.95 -11.72
C SER A 68 -2.15 -6.97 -11.08
N SER A 69 -1.70 -8.12 -10.59
CA SER A 69 -0.36 -8.25 -10.02
C SER A 69 0.33 -9.51 -10.50
N THR A 70 1.65 -9.43 -10.58
CA THR A 70 2.54 -10.55 -10.87
C THR A 70 3.57 -10.63 -9.77
N ASN A 71 3.71 -11.81 -9.16
CA ASN A 71 4.73 -12.10 -8.16
C ASN A 71 5.65 -13.19 -8.68
N LYS A 72 6.94 -12.87 -8.85
CA LYS A 72 7.98 -13.82 -9.28
C LYS A 72 9.05 -13.91 -8.22
N GLU A 73 9.51 -15.13 -7.98
CA GLU A 73 10.60 -15.41 -7.06
C GLU A 73 11.75 -16.08 -7.82
N ARG A 74 12.98 -15.69 -7.52
CA ARG A 74 14.19 -16.32 -8.05
C ARG A 74 15.24 -16.48 -6.96
N VAL A 75 16.10 -17.46 -7.14
CA VAL A 75 17.28 -17.67 -6.30
C VAL A 75 18.35 -16.67 -6.73
N LEU A 76 18.86 -15.86 -5.80
CA LEU A 76 19.99 -14.96 -6.03
C LEU A 76 21.32 -15.60 -5.68
N SER A 77 21.37 -16.40 -4.62
CA SER A 77 22.61 -17.00 -4.13
C SER A 77 22.37 -18.40 -3.59
N LYS A 78 23.35 -19.25 -3.75
CA LYS A 78 23.40 -20.62 -3.25
C LYS A 78 24.65 -20.83 -2.40
N ASP A 79 24.60 -21.78 -1.49
CA ASP A 79 25.78 -22.23 -0.74
C ASP A 79 26.70 -23.14 -1.57
N THR A 80 27.78 -23.63 -0.97
CA THR A 80 28.76 -24.52 -1.61
C THR A 80 28.18 -25.90 -1.98
N LYS A 81 27.01 -26.28 -1.42
CA LYS A 81 26.30 -27.52 -1.71
C LYS A 81 25.23 -27.33 -2.80
N GLY A 82 25.00 -26.08 -3.25
CA GLY A 82 23.99 -25.73 -4.23
C GLY A 82 22.62 -25.37 -3.62
N ASP A 83 22.49 -25.34 -2.29
CA ASP A 83 21.23 -24.98 -1.63
C ASP A 83 20.99 -23.47 -1.66
N PRO A 84 19.76 -23.02 -1.94
CA PRO A 84 19.42 -21.62 -1.95
C PRO A 84 19.60 -20.95 -0.57
N ILE A 85 20.35 -19.85 -0.51
CA ILE A 85 20.54 -19.02 0.69
C ILE A 85 19.83 -17.67 0.59
N ILE A 86 19.77 -17.06 -0.59
CA ILE A 86 19.12 -15.77 -0.80
C ILE A 86 18.14 -15.89 -1.96
N PHE A 87 16.92 -15.39 -1.73
CA PHE A 87 15.89 -15.25 -2.74
C PHE A 87 15.62 -13.79 -3.04
N GLU A 88 15.14 -13.51 -4.23
CA GLU A 88 14.54 -12.23 -4.60
C GLU A 88 13.08 -12.42 -4.98
N MET A 89 12.23 -11.60 -4.39
CA MET A 89 10.83 -11.47 -4.76
C MET A 89 10.64 -10.21 -5.58
N ASN A 90 10.05 -10.35 -6.77
CA ASN A 90 9.74 -9.25 -7.68
C ASN A 90 8.23 -9.17 -7.83
N ILE A 91 7.65 -8.06 -7.35
CA ILE A 91 6.21 -7.78 -7.41
C ILE A 91 5.97 -6.64 -8.38
N ILE A 92 5.15 -6.88 -9.38
CA ILE A 92 4.69 -5.89 -10.36
C ILE A 92 3.17 -5.77 -10.20
N VAL A 93 2.69 -4.55 -10.06
CA VAL A 93 1.26 -4.25 -9.99
C VAL A 93 0.92 -3.25 -11.09
N ASP A 94 0.04 -3.68 -12.00
CA ASP A 94 -0.53 -2.83 -13.03
C ASP A 94 -1.88 -2.32 -12.56
N VAL A 95 -2.07 -1.01 -12.68
CA VAL A 95 -3.27 -0.29 -12.25
C VAL A 95 -3.81 0.51 -13.40
N LYS A 96 -5.05 0.26 -13.76
CA LYS A 96 -5.78 1.01 -14.76
C LYS A 96 -6.83 1.85 -14.06
N LEU A 97 -6.76 3.17 -14.21
CA LEU A 97 -7.71 4.14 -13.66
C LEU A 97 -8.57 4.69 -14.78
N THR A 98 -9.88 4.54 -14.66
CA THR A 98 -10.85 5.13 -15.59
C THR A 98 -11.66 6.16 -14.81
N LEU A 99 -11.58 7.42 -15.21
CA LEU A 99 -12.42 8.50 -14.69
C LEU A 99 -13.68 8.57 -15.54
N GLU A 100 -14.83 8.80 -14.88
CA GLU A 100 -16.09 8.94 -15.56
C GLU A 100 -16.04 10.08 -16.61
N GLY A 101 -16.37 9.74 -17.86
CA GLY A 101 -16.33 10.69 -18.99
C GLY A 101 -14.93 11.11 -19.48
N GLN A 102 -13.86 10.48 -19.00
CA GLN A 102 -12.47 10.81 -19.35
C GLN A 102 -11.68 9.61 -19.85
N ASN A 103 -10.45 9.89 -20.32
CA ASN A 103 -9.51 8.87 -20.78
C ASN A 103 -9.00 7.99 -19.63
N THR A 104 -8.72 6.74 -19.94
CA THR A 104 -8.08 5.79 -19.03
C THR A 104 -6.60 6.11 -18.85
N LYS A 105 -6.12 6.06 -17.62
CA LYS A 105 -4.69 6.19 -17.26
C LYS A 105 -4.16 4.85 -16.73
N ASN A 106 -3.00 4.43 -17.22
CA ASN A 106 -2.34 3.20 -16.79
C ASN A 106 -1.08 3.54 -15.96
N PHE A 107 -0.89 2.83 -14.87
CA PHE A 107 0.28 2.96 -14.00
C PHE A 107 0.82 1.57 -13.68
N GLN A 108 2.14 1.46 -13.57
CA GLN A 108 2.83 0.26 -13.13
C GLN A 108 3.66 0.59 -11.90
N PHE A 109 3.53 -0.24 -10.88
CA PHE A 109 4.35 -0.20 -9.65
C PHE A 109 5.18 -1.47 -9.60
N LYS A 110 6.49 -1.32 -9.39
CA LYS A 110 7.44 -2.43 -9.32
C LYS A 110 8.25 -2.35 -8.05
N GLU A 111 8.27 -3.44 -7.28
CA GLU A 111 9.04 -3.58 -6.06
C GLU A 111 9.84 -4.88 -6.09
N ASN A 112 11.13 -4.77 -5.76
CA ASN A 112 12.04 -5.91 -5.62
C ASN A 112 12.47 -6.02 -4.17
N PHE A 113 12.55 -7.23 -3.68
CA PHE A 113 12.95 -7.47 -2.30
C PHE A 113 13.76 -8.75 -2.18
N SER A 114 14.96 -8.65 -1.58
CA SER A 114 15.81 -9.81 -1.30
C SER A 114 15.63 -10.27 0.14
N TYR A 115 15.62 -11.57 0.35
CA TYR A 115 15.48 -12.16 1.69
C TYR A 115 16.24 -13.48 1.80
N ASN A 116 16.67 -13.78 3.03
CA ASN A 116 17.40 -15.01 3.34
C ASN A 116 16.45 -16.20 3.42
N ASN A 117 16.92 -17.35 2.96
CA ASN A 117 16.26 -18.62 3.22
C ASN A 117 16.23 -18.89 4.74
N ARG A 118 15.25 -19.67 5.16
CA ARG A 118 15.11 -20.14 6.54
C ARG A 118 14.95 -21.65 6.55
N SER A 119 15.59 -22.31 7.51
CA SER A 119 15.47 -23.77 7.69
C SER A 119 14.04 -24.17 8.02
N ASN A 120 13.35 -23.39 8.86
CA ASN A 120 11.95 -23.60 9.17
C ASN A 120 11.07 -23.05 8.04
N LYS A 121 10.35 -23.93 7.35
CA LYS A 121 9.48 -23.58 6.22
C LYS A 121 8.25 -22.78 6.63
N PHE A 122 7.75 -22.98 7.85
CA PHE A 122 6.63 -22.20 8.38
C PHE A 122 7.06 -20.72 8.61
N ASP A 123 8.23 -20.51 9.24
CA ASP A 123 8.78 -19.18 9.47
C ASP A 123 9.08 -18.46 8.16
N LEU A 124 9.59 -19.18 7.16
CA LEU A 124 9.83 -18.64 5.83
C LEU A 124 8.52 -18.18 5.17
N LYS A 125 7.48 -19.01 5.24
CA LYS A 125 6.16 -18.67 4.69
C LYS A 125 5.57 -17.44 5.37
N LEU A 126 5.58 -17.39 6.71
CA LEU A 126 5.07 -16.25 7.48
C LEU A 126 5.84 -14.96 7.15
N TYR A 127 7.15 -15.06 7.02
CA TYR A 127 7.99 -13.93 6.62
C TYR A 127 7.63 -13.41 5.23
N LYS A 128 7.48 -14.31 4.24
CA LYS A 128 7.06 -13.96 2.88
C LYS A 128 5.68 -13.30 2.84
N ASP A 129 4.73 -13.83 3.61
CA ASP A 129 3.37 -13.28 3.70
C ASP A 129 3.38 -11.85 4.29
N ASN A 130 4.17 -11.61 5.34
CA ASN A 130 4.35 -10.28 5.92
C ASN A 130 5.03 -9.32 4.94
N LEU A 131 6.02 -9.79 4.20
CA LEU A 131 6.71 -9.01 3.18
C LEU A 131 5.74 -8.58 2.07
N GLN A 132 4.96 -9.51 1.52
CA GLN A 132 3.93 -9.20 0.51
C GLN A 132 2.91 -8.19 1.02
N LYS A 133 2.49 -8.31 2.29
CA LYS A 133 1.57 -7.35 2.92
C LYS A 133 2.19 -5.95 2.97
N ASN A 134 3.43 -5.82 3.47
CA ASN A 134 4.11 -4.52 3.58
C ASN A 134 4.30 -3.85 2.21
N ILE A 135 4.68 -4.63 1.19
CA ILE A 135 4.80 -4.16 -0.19
C ILE A 135 3.42 -3.70 -0.72
N SER A 136 2.38 -4.48 -0.47
CA SER A 136 1.01 -4.12 -0.88
C SER A 136 0.54 -2.82 -0.24
N GLU A 137 0.89 -2.58 1.03
CA GLU A 137 0.61 -1.31 1.73
C GLU A 137 1.34 -0.13 1.07
N LYS A 138 2.63 -0.29 0.77
CA LYS A 138 3.43 0.73 0.07
C LYS A 138 2.83 1.07 -1.28
N ILE A 139 2.51 0.05 -2.08
CA ILE A 139 1.90 0.24 -3.40
C ILE A 139 0.53 0.91 -3.28
N THR A 140 -0.31 0.50 -2.32
CA THR A 140 -1.62 1.13 -2.08
C THR A 140 -1.47 2.63 -1.80
N LYS A 141 -0.51 3.02 -0.95
CA LYS A 141 -0.22 4.42 -0.68
C LYS A 141 0.17 5.18 -1.95
N ASN A 142 1.01 4.57 -2.79
CA ASN A 142 1.43 5.18 -4.05
C ASN A 142 0.25 5.32 -5.04
N ILE A 143 -0.66 4.36 -5.11
CA ILE A 143 -1.89 4.45 -5.91
C ILE A 143 -2.75 5.63 -5.42
N ILE A 144 -2.96 5.75 -4.11
CA ILE A 144 -3.73 6.87 -3.53
C ILE A 144 -3.08 8.22 -3.84
N LEU A 145 -1.74 8.32 -3.78
CA LEU A 145 -1.03 9.53 -4.15
C LEU A 145 -1.23 9.87 -5.63
N LYS A 146 -1.23 8.86 -6.53
CA LYS A 146 -1.53 9.06 -7.95
C LYS A 146 -2.95 9.54 -8.18
N ILE A 147 -3.94 8.97 -7.49
CA ILE A 147 -5.34 9.40 -7.57
C ILE A 147 -5.48 10.87 -7.13
N ARG A 148 -4.74 11.30 -6.11
CA ARG A 148 -4.76 12.70 -5.65
C ARG A 148 -4.14 13.68 -6.62
N SER A 149 -3.22 13.22 -7.46
CA SER A 149 -2.52 14.05 -8.46
C SER A 149 -3.24 14.10 -9.81
N LEU A 150 -4.43 13.50 -9.93
CA LEU A 150 -5.29 13.56 -11.13
C LEU A 150 -6.01 14.89 -11.26
#